data_a3729cd5d64963dabd2fcae9b4e9ef63
#
_entry.id   a3729cd5d64963dabd2fcae9b4e9ef63
#
_cell.length_a   1.000
_cell.length_b   1.000
_cell.length_c   1.000
_cell.angle_alpha   90.00
_cell.angle_beta   90.00
_cell.angle_gamma   90.00
#
_symmetry.space_group_name_H-M   'P 1'
#
loop_
_entity.id
_entity.type
_entity.pdbx_description
1 polymer ?
#
loop_
_entity_poly.entity_id
_entity_poly.type
_entity_poly.pdbx_seq_one_letter_code
_entity_poly.pdbx_strand_id
1 'polypeptide(L)'
;MVVSPAVLGVALLASGTAIASTTEAPQSSSELAQFTPVSQFSDVQPTDWAFQALQSLVERYGCVSGYPNSTFRGKRALSRYEFAAALNSCLGRVNELIATATADMMTKQDLVTIQRLQEEFSAELATLRSRVDTVEERTAHLEANQFSTTTKLKGEAIFVLTDSSGNDSVPGETVLQNRVRLNLQSSFTGKDVLDTRLTAGNAQGFGNTGETKQTFEIGKTNPGNNVELDQLTYQTPLGRARIYLAATGGEHSDYARVNNPYFSDKNDDGSLSTFTAENPIYRIGGGSGVAVNIPLGKGGSGVRSSSVSIGYLASGNRTSGAENPASGGGLFDGNYAALGQLNFNLSNRLALAATYVHGYHGVGSTLFDSGRDNGAVVGTPQANSLGRSALTGSQISASSSNSYGLSAAFHPTNKLAITGFISYHDITGFGVNDDYEAWSYGMGVALPDMGKKGNVLGIFGGAQPYSFSNDGGVGNRNIPYQIEGFYRYQVSDHISVTPGLVWLPAIGQNDNQPDTFIGTLRTKFSF
;
A
#
# COMPACT_ATOMS: atom_id res chain seq x y z
N MET A 1 -3.78 -36.10 -28.82
CA MET A 1 -2.86 -36.72 -27.85
C MET A 1 -2.99 -35.94 -26.53
N VAL A 2 -3.71 -36.55 -25.61
CA VAL A 2 -4.00 -36.01 -24.28
C VAL A 2 -2.91 -36.51 -23.35
N VAL A 3 -2.22 -35.64 -22.64
CA VAL A 3 -1.31 -36.02 -21.56
C VAL A 3 -1.77 -35.32 -20.30
N SER A 4 -2.27 -36.13 -19.38
CA SER A 4 -2.67 -35.76 -18.02
C SER A 4 -1.43 -35.70 -17.09
N PRO A 5 -1.27 -34.72 -16.20
CA PRO A 5 -0.25 -34.81 -15.16
C PRO A 5 -0.80 -35.55 -13.93
N ALA A 6 -0.06 -36.57 -13.51
CA ALA A 6 -0.28 -37.35 -12.31
C ALA A 6 0.06 -36.55 -11.04
N VAL A 7 -0.87 -36.59 -10.08
CA VAL A 7 -0.68 -36.09 -8.73
C VAL A 7 0.07 -37.14 -7.92
N LEU A 8 1.26 -36.82 -7.42
CA LEU A 8 1.99 -37.61 -6.42
C LEU A 8 1.52 -37.24 -5.01
N GLY A 9 0.68 -38.08 -4.42
CA GLY A 9 0.36 -38.07 -3.00
C GLY A 9 1.41 -38.84 -2.21
N VAL A 10 2.10 -38.21 -1.28
CA VAL A 10 2.94 -38.90 -0.30
C VAL A 10 2.10 -39.22 0.92
N ALA A 11 1.79 -40.50 1.08
CA ALA A 11 1.20 -41.04 2.30
C ALA A 11 2.31 -41.45 3.27
N LEU A 12 2.38 -40.80 4.41
CA LEU A 12 3.21 -41.20 5.55
C LEU A 12 2.41 -42.26 6.36
N LEU A 13 2.79 -43.50 6.22
CA LEU A 13 2.36 -44.62 7.08
C LEU A 13 3.21 -44.59 8.36
N ALA A 14 2.61 -44.24 9.48
CA ALA A 14 3.17 -44.48 10.80
C ALA A 14 2.64 -45.83 11.31
N SER A 15 3.48 -46.82 11.31
CA SER A 15 3.22 -48.14 11.88
C SER A 15 3.35 -48.05 13.41
N GLY A 16 2.24 -48.11 14.12
CA GLY A 16 2.20 -48.29 15.57
C GLY A 16 1.91 -49.74 15.90
N THR A 17 2.88 -50.43 16.50
CA THR A 17 2.74 -51.81 17.04
C THR A 17 1.76 -51.86 18.19
N ALA A 18 0.72 -52.65 18.02
CA ALA A 18 -0.19 -53.03 19.10
C ALA A 18 0.49 -54.01 20.05
N ILE A 19 0.66 -53.63 21.30
CA ILE A 19 0.98 -54.57 22.40
C ILE A 19 -0.34 -54.90 23.10
N ALA A 20 -0.76 -56.13 22.97
CA ALA A 20 -1.85 -56.71 23.76
C ALA A 20 -1.38 -56.90 25.21
N SER A 21 -2.02 -56.24 26.14
CA SER A 21 -1.86 -56.49 27.57
C SER A 21 -3.16 -57.04 28.12
N THR A 22 -3.01 -58.18 28.73
CA THR A 22 -3.99 -59.01 29.39
C THR A 22 -4.75 -58.30 30.50
N THR A 23 -6.03 -58.60 30.53
CA THR A 23 -7.00 -58.18 31.53
C THR A 23 -6.64 -58.75 32.90
N GLU A 24 -6.37 -57.91 33.88
CA GLU A 24 -6.58 -58.18 35.28
C GLU A 24 -7.57 -57.17 35.83
N ALA A 25 -8.64 -57.63 36.41
CA ALA A 25 -9.65 -56.83 37.07
C ALA A 25 -9.07 -56.29 38.39
N PRO A 26 -9.08 -55.00 38.65
CA PRO A 26 -8.80 -54.50 39.99
C PRO A 26 -10.08 -54.51 40.82
N GLN A 27 -9.92 -55.11 41.98
CA GLN A 27 -10.84 -55.06 43.10
C GLN A 27 -11.24 -53.62 43.44
N SER A 28 -12.52 -53.46 43.76
CA SER A 28 -13.10 -52.25 44.29
C SER A 28 -12.39 -51.78 45.56
N SER A 29 -11.60 -50.75 45.43
CA SER A 29 -11.31 -49.83 46.55
C SER A 29 -12.05 -48.52 46.26
N SER A 30 -13.03 -48.20 47.06
CA SER A 30 -13.75 -46.95 47.07
C SER A 30 -12.79 -45.82 47.49
N GLU A 31 -12.00 -45.30 46.57
CA GLU A 31 -11.39 -43.97 46.75
C GLU A 31 -12.48 -42.94 46.48
N LEU A 32 -12.94 -42.30 47.55
CA LEU A 32 -13.75 -41.09 47.48
C LEU A 32 -12.97 -40.06 46.64
N ALA A 33 -13.39 -39.89 45.38
CA ALA A 33 -12.83 -38.84 44.52
C ALA A 33 -12.97 -37.49 45.23
N GLN A 34 -11.86 -36.91 45.59
CA GLN A 34 -11.78 -35.63 46.30
C GLN A 34 -12.22 -34.54 45.30
N PHE A 35 -13.48 -34.15 45.38
CA PHE A 35 -14.03 -33.11 44.53
C PHE A 35 -13.47 -31.74 44.95
N THR A 36 -12.84 -31.01 44.03
CA THR A 36 -12.35 -29.65 44.28
C THR A 36 -13.58 -28.73 44.33
N PRO A 37 -13.86 -28.04 45.46
CA PRO A 37 -14.97 -27.09 45.54
C PRO A 37 -14.83 -25.97 44.52
N VAL A 38 -15.96 -25.47 44.01
CA VAL A 38 -15.97 -24.39 42.97
C VAL A 38 -15.24 -23.14 43.45
N SER A 39 -15.25 -22.87 44.75
CA SER A 39 -14.51 -21.76 45.36
C SER A 39 -12.98 -21.85 45.23
N GLN A 40 -12.43 -23.01 44.85
CA GLN A 40 -10.99 -23.22 44.65
C GLN A 40 -10.57 -23.07 43.17
N PHE A 41 -11.51 -22.87 42.28
CA PHE A 41 -11.16 -22.53 40.89
C PHE A 41 -10.73 -21.08 40.76
N SER A 42 -9.51 -20.86 40.27
CA SER A 42 -8.89 -19.52 40.19
C SER A 42 -9.55 -18.60 39.15
N ASP A 43 -10.32 -19.15 38.23
CA ASP A 43 -10.95 -18.47 37.09
C ASP A 43 -12.49 -18.42 37.18
N VAL A 44 -13.08 -18.77 38.34
CA VAL A 44 -14.53 -18.69 38.61
C VAL A 44 -14.75 -17.79 39.82
N GLN A 45 -15.56 -16.75 39.65
CA GLN A 45 -15.88 -15.80 40.72
C GLN A 45 -17.33 -15.98 41.22
N PRO A 46 -17.61 -15.71 42.49
CA PRO A 46 -18.97 -15.77 43.05
C PRO A 46 -19.98 -14.86 42.34
N THR A 47 -19.48 -13.85 41.63
CA THR A 47 -20.25 -12.89 40.82
C THR A 47 -20.57 -13.40 39.42
N ASP A 48 -19.97 -14.51 39.01
CA ASP A 48 -20.24 -15.10 37.69
C ASP A 48 -21.65 -15.68 37.66
N TRP A 49 -22.39 -15.42 36.59
CA TRP A 49 -23.79 -15.85 36.44
C TRP A 49 -23.98 -17.37 36.55
N ALA A 50 -22.98 -18.13 36.16
CA ALA A 50 -23.00 -19.59 36.19
C ALA A 50 -22.49 -20.20 37.52
N PHE A 51 -22.03 -19.37 38.49
CA PHE A 51 -21.38 -19.85 39.71
C PHE A 51 -22.26 -20.84 40.49
N GLN A 52 -23.53 -20.48 40.73
CA GLN A 52 -24.47 -21.33 41.49
C GLN A 52 -24.78 -22.63 40.78
N ALA A 53 -24.95 -22.59 39.45
CA ALA A 53 -25.19 -23.78 38.65
C ALA A 53 -23.97 -24.71 38.67
N LEU A 54 -22.76 -24.14 38.54
CA LEU A 54 -21.51 -24.87 38.59
C LEU A 54 -21.27 -25.50 39.98
N GLN A 55 -21.56 -24.75 41.05
CA GLN A 55 -21.48 -25.22 42.43
C GLN A 55 -22.40 -26.43 42.64
N SER A 56 -23.63 -26.37 42.15
CA SER A 56 -24.55 -27.50 42.24
C SER A 56 -24.06 -28.74 41.47
N LEU A 57 -23.53 -28.56 40.25
CA LEU A 57 -23.02 -29.66 39.42
C LEU A 57 -21.74 -30.29 39.97
N VAL A 58 -20.86 -29.51 40.57
CA VAL A 58 -19.59 -30.00 41.15
C VAL A 58 -19.81 -30.54 42.56
N GLU A 59 -20.40 -29.77 43.49
CA GLU A 59 -20.44 -30.09 44.90
C GLU A 59 -21.62 -31.00 45.29
N ARG A 60 -22.78 -30.83 44.64
CA ARG A 60 -23.97 -31.62 44.93
C ARG A 60 -24.09 -32.88 44.08
N TYR A 61 -23.80 -32.77 42.79
CA TYR A 61 -23.96 -33.91 41.89
C TYR A 61 -22.66 -34.63 41.54
N GLY A 62 -21.50 -33.97 41.75
CA GLY A 62 -20.18 -34.55 41.50
C GLY A 62 -19.95 -34.98 40.05
N CYS A 63 -20.66 -34.36 39.10
CA CYS A 63 -20.67 -34.78 37.72
C CYS A 63 -19.80 -33.92 36.78
N VAL A 64 -19.26 -32.84 37.31
CA VAL A 64 -18.33 -31.95 36.56
C VAL A 64 -17.09 -31.74 37.44
N SER A 65 -15.91 -31.81 36.84
CA SER A 65 -14.63 -31.55 37.50
C SER A 65 -13.85 -30.46 36.76
N GLY A 66 -13.06 -29.68 37.50
CA GLY A 66 -12.11 -28.76 36.90
C GLY A 66 -10.88 -29.44 36.32
N TYR A 67 -10.04 -28.67 35.66
CA TYR A 67 -8.75 -29.14 35.19
C TYR A 67 -7.76 -29.32 36.36
N PRO A 68 -6.71 -30.18 36.20
CA PRO A 68 -5.74 -30.45 37.26
C PRO A 68 -5.01 -29.24 37.84
N ASN A 69 -5.04 -28.10 37.13
CA ASN A 69 -4.43 -26.83 37.55
C ASN A 69 -5.41 -25.92 38.30
N SER A 70 -6.47 -26.43 38.88
CA SER A 70 -7.49 -25.68 39.62
C SER A 70 -8.14 -24.53 38.79
N THR A 71 -8.36 -24.76 37.49
CA THR A 71 -9.11 -23.85 36.62
C THR A 71 -10.33 -24.58 36.05
N PHE A 72 -11.40 -23.82 35.72
CA PHE A 72 -12.58 -24.32 35.04
C PHE A 72 -12.61 -24.00 33.54
N ARG A 73 -11.93 -22.89 33.14
CA ARG A 73 -11.83 -22.38 31.78
C ARG A 73 -13.18 -22.08 31.13
N GLY A 74 -14.11 -21.51 31.89
CA GLY A 74 -15.48 -21.23 31.45
C GLY A 74 -15.63 -20.29 30.24
N LYS A 75 -14.56 -19.56 29.86
CA LYS A 75 -14.52 -18.68 28.69
C LYS A 75 -13.95 -19.34 27.43
N ARG A 76 -13.52 -20.62 27.51
CA ARG A 76 -13.01 -21.39 26.38
C ARG A 76 -14.15 -22.16 25.71
N ALA A 77 -14.21 -22.17 24.37
CA ALA A 77 -15.10 -23.07 23.63
C ALA A 77 -14.70 -24.53 23.86
N LEU A 78 -15.67 -25.37 24.25
CA LEU A 78 -15.52 -26.82 24.39
C LEU A 78 -15.59 -27.47 23.00
N SER A 79 -14.78 -28.49 22.78
CA SER A 79 -14.98 -29.35 21.63
C SER A 79 -16.26 -30.17 21.79
N ARG A 80 -16.89 -30.61 20.68
CA ARG A 80 -18.09 -31.49 20.72
C ARG A 80 -17.86 -32.78 21.51
N TYR A 81 -16.64 -33.31 21.49
CA TYR A 81 -16.25 -34.50 22.22
C TYR A 81 -16.10 -34.25 23.73
N GLU A 82 -15.50 -33.16 24.14
CA GLU A 82 -15.40 -32.75 25.55
C GLU A 82 -16.80 -32.51 26.15
N PHE A 83 -17.68 -31.85 25.40
CA PHE A 83 -19.07 -31.63 25.82
C PHE A 83 -19.83 -32.94 25.95
N ALA A 84 -19.73 -33.84 24.95
CA ALA A 84 -20.41 -35.14 24.99
C ALA A 84 -19.89 -36.03 26.13
N ALA A 85 -18.59 -36.03 26.40
CA ALA A 85 -17.98 -36.75 27.51
C ALA A 85 -18.45 -36.20 28.87
N ALA A 86 -18.46 -34.89 29.07
CA ALA A 86 -18.94 -34.25 30.29
C ALA A 86 -20.44 -34.52 30.51
N LEU A 87 -21.25 -34.44 29.45
CA LEU A 87 -22.68 -34.70 29.51
C LEU A 87 -22.95 -36.18 29.85
N ASN A 88 -22.24 -37.12 29.24
CA ASN A 88 -22.38 -38.56 29.52
C ASN A 88 -21.98 -38.88 30.95
N SER A 89 -20.88 -38.29 31.47
CA SER A 89 -20.47 -38.43 32.87
C SER A 89 -21.52 -37.90 33.83
N CYS A 90 -22.12 -36.74 33.53
CA CYS A 90 -23.18 -36.15 34.33
C CYS A 90 -24.46 -36.98 34.35
N LEU A 91 -24.88 -37.50 33.19
CA LEU A 91 -26.03 -38.37 33.06
C LEU A 91 -25.80 -39.72 33.77
N GLY A 92 -24.60 -40.29 33.69
CA GLY A 92 -24.23 -41.51 34.44
C GLY A 92 -24.34 -41.28 35.95
N ARG A 93 -23.83 -40.16 36.46
CA ARG A 93 -23.90 -39.83 37.88
C ARG A 93 -25.33 -39.51 38.36
N VAL A 94 -26.11 -38.83 37.53
CA VAL A 94 -27.53 -38.56 37.83
C VAL A 94 -28.32 -39.89 37.88
N ASN A 95 -28.07 -40.82 36.97
CA ASN A 95 -28.69 -42.17 37.01
C ASN A 95 -28.27 -42.96 38.25
N GLU A 96 -27.01 -42.88 38.68
CA GLU A 96 -26.53 -43.48 39.92
C GLU A 96 -27.20 -42.87 41.15
N LEU A 97 -27.31 -41.51 41.19
CA LEU A 97 -28.02 -40.80 42.24
C LEU A 97 -29.52 -41.09 42.26
N ILE A 98 -30.16 -41.26 41.12
CA ILE A 98 -31.55 -41.68 41.00
C ILE A 98 -31.70 -43.13 41.49
N ALA A 99 -30.80 -44.02 41.15
CA ALA A 99 -30.81 -45.41 41.62
C ALA A 99 -30.59 -45.53 43.13
N THR A 100 -29.78 -44.65 43.72
CA THR A 100 -29.57 -44.60 45.20
C THR A 100 -30.62 -43.76 45.93
N ALA A 101 -31.28 -42.82 45.28
CA ALA A 101 -32.24 -41.85 45.84
C ALA A 101 -33.70 -42.26 45.69
N THR A 102 -34.01 -43.55 45.43
CA THR A 102 -35.38 -44.04 45.61
C THR A 102 -35.86 -43.94 47.05
N ALA A 103 -35.01 -43.47 47.98
CA ALA A 103 -35.37 -43.19 49.37
C ALA A 103 -35.51 -41.69 49.74
N ASP A 104 -34.99 -40.76 48.89
CA ASP A 104 -35.12 -39.32 49.20
C ASP A 104 -35.48 -38.52 47.92
N MET A 105 -36.70 -38.01 47.89
CA MET A 105 -37.30 -37.33 46.74
C MET A 105 -36.53 -36.07 46.31
N MET A 106 -36.10 -36.00 45.04
CA MET A 106 -35.74 -34.78 44.39
C MET A 106 -36.79 -33.69 44.61
N THR A 107 -36.39 -32.55 45.11
CA THR A 107 -37.34 -31.43 45.32
C THR A 107 -37.83 -30.92 43.97
N LYS A 108 -39.12 -30.49 43.89
CA LYS A 108 -39.67 -29.85 42.70
C LYS A 108 -38.82 -28.67 42.17
N GLN A 109 -38.03 -28.05 43.05
CA GLN A 109 -37.18 -26.92 42.76
C GLN A 109 -35.94 -27.30 41.93
N ASP A 110 -35.37 -28.47 42.16
CA ASP A 110 -34.22 -28.97 41.38
C ASP A 110 -34.64 -29.33 39.94
N LEU A 111 -35.85 -29.85 39.78
CA LEU A 111 -36.41 -30.20 38.45
C LEU A 111 -36.64 -28.91 37.61
N VAL A 112 -37.16 -27.84 38.24
CA VAL A 112 -37.38 -26.54 37.59
C VAL A 112 -36.06 -25.90 37.19
N THR A 113 -35.02 -26.05 38.02
CA THR A 113 -33.69 -25.51 37.71
C THR A 113 -33.03 -26.23 36.55
N ILE A 114 -33.18 -27.56 36.47
CA ILE A 114 -32.65 -28.36 35.35
C ILE A 114 -33.41 -28.05 34.07
N GLN A 115 -34.74 -27.92 34.10
CA GLN A 115 -35.53 -27.52 32.94
C GLN A 115 -35.15 -26.12 32.43
N ARG A 116 -34.99 -25.16 33.32
CA ARG A 116 -34.56 -23.80 32.94
C ARG A 116 -33.17 -23.78 32.30
N LEU A 117 -32.21 -24.51 32.89
CA LEU A 117 -30.88 -24.69 32.30
C LEU A 117 -30.94 -25.35 30.91
N GLN A 118 -31.77 -26.34 30.73
CA GLN A 118 -31.96 -27.03 29.44
C GLN A 118 -32.56 -26.09 28.38
N GLU A 119 -33.50 -25.22 28.75
CA GLU A 119 -34.08 -24.22 27.85
C GLU A 119 -33.05 -23.13 27.49
N GLU A 120 -32.31 -22.60 28.48
CA GLU A 120 -31.27 -21.57 28.26
C GLU A 120 -30.15 -22.10 27.37
N PHE A 121 -29.65 -23.31 27.62
CA PHE A 121 -28.61 -23.94 26.78
C PHE A 121 -29.13 -24.27 25.37
N SER A 122 -30.38 -24.68 25.24
CA SER A 122 -30.98 -24.94 23.92
C SER A 122 -31.07 -23.67 23.08
N ALA A 123 -31.45 -22.55 23.68
CA ALA A 123 -31.51 -21.25 23.01
C ALA A 123 -30.10 -20.73 22.61
N GLU A 124 -29.12 -20.91 23.49
CA GLU A 124 -27.76 -20.48 23.25
C GLU A 124 -27.07 -21.34 22.17
N LEU A 125 -27.30 -22.66 22.16
CA LEU A 125 -26.85 -23.59 21.12
C LEU A 125 -27.48 -23.26 19.76
N ALA A 126 -28.77 -22.90 19.71
CA ALA A 126 -29.43 -22.48 18.48
C ALA A 126 -28.79 -21.18 17.93
N THR A 127 -28.49 -20.23 18.82
CA THR A 127 -27.84 -18.97 18.46
C THR A 127 -26.41 -19.20 17.97
N LEU A 128 -25.64 -20.04 18.66
CA LEU A 128 -24.27 -20.42 18.25
C LEU A 128 -24.27 -21.13 16.91
N ARG A 129 -25.20 -22.06 16.68
CA ARG A 129 -25.34 -22.75 15.41
C ARG A 129 -25.62 -21.78 14.26
N SER A 130 -26.56 -20.86 14.44
CA SER A 130 -26.83 -19.83 13.44
C SER A 130 -25.61 -18.93 13.14
N ARG A 131 -24.82 -18.61 14.17
CA ARG A 131 -23.57 -17.83 13.98
C ARG A 131 -22.50 -18.63 13.26
N VAL A 132 -22.36 -19.93 13.55
CA VAL A 132 -21.43 -20.83 12.84
C VAL A 132 -21.85 -20.99 11.38
N ASP A 133 -23.12 -21.26 11.12
CA ASP A 133 -23.65 -21.36 9.74
C ASP A 133 -23.41 -20.07 8.95
N THR A 134 -23.59 -18.89 9.58
CA THR A 134 -23.31 -17.59 8.95
C THR A 134 -21.81 -17.39 8.67
N VAL A 135 -20.94 -17.85 9.57
CA VAL A 135 -19.47 -17.77 9.38
C VAL A 135 -19.03 -18.75 8.29
N GLU A 136 -19.57 -19.97 8.28
CA GLU A 136 -19.30 -20.96 7.23
C GLU A 136 -19.74 -20.47 5.86
N GLU A 137 -20.94 -19.86 5.74
CA GLU A 137 -21.42 -19.25 4.51
C GLU A 137 -20.52 -18.09 4.04
N ARG A 138 -20.13 -17.19 4.95
CA ARG A 138 -19.20 -16.10 4.64
C ARG A 138 -17.83 -16.62 4.23
N THR A 139 -17.35 -17.68 4.88
CA THR A 139 -16.04 -18.28 4.56
C THR A 139 -16.09 -18.95 3.19
N ALA A 140 -17.14 -19.72 2.90
CA ALA A 140 -17.33 -20.33 1.59
C ALA A 140 -17.48 -19.28 0.48
N HIS A 141 -18.20 -18.17 0.74
CA HIS A 141 -18.32 -17.05 -0.19
C HIS A 141 -16.96 -16.35 -0.41
N LEU A 142 -16.17 -16.15 0.65
CA LEU A 142 -14.82 -15.58 0.55
C LEU A 142 -13.89 -16.51 -0.23
N GLU A 143 -13.89 -17.81 0.05
CA GLU A 143 -13.09 -18.81 -0.66
C GLU A 143 -13.47 -18.91 -2.13
N ALA A 144 -14.76 -18.90 -2.46
CA ALA A 144 -15.25 -18.94 -3.84
C ALA A 144 -14.89 -17.69 -4.66
N ASN A 145 -14.75 -16.53 -4.01
CA ASN A 145 -14.44 -15.25 -4.65
C ASN A 145 -12.98 -14.82 -4.44
N GLN A 146 -12.17 -15.61 -3.77
CA GLN A 146 -10.78 -15.29 -3.51
C GLN A 146 -9.92 -15.71 -4.71
N PHE A 147 -9.37 -14.72 -5.43
CA PHE A 147 -8.47 -14.95 -6.57
C PHE A 147 -7.24 -15.80 -6.18
N SER A 148 -6.71 -15.57 -4.98
CA SER A 148 -5.60 -16.33 -4.39
C SER A 148 -5.42 -15.97 -2.93
N THR A 149 -4.98 -16.89 -2.09
CA THR A 149 -4.60 -16.64 -0.69
C THR A 149 -3.31 -15.81 -0.58
N THR A 150 -2.46 -15.87 -1.60
CA THR A 150 -1.17 -15.17 -1.65
C THR A 150 -1.19 -13.89 -2.48
N THR A 151 -2.18 -13.72 -3.36
CA THR A 151 -2.27 -12.58 -4.29
C THR A 151 -3.57 -11.81 -4.07
N LYS A 152 -3.45 -10.51 -3.86
CA LYS A 152 -4.58 -9.56 -3.79
C LYS A 152 -4.62 -8.75 -5.06
N LEU A 153 -5.78 -8.66 -5.68
CA LEU A 153 -6.05 -7.72 -6.76
C LEU A 153 -6.51 -6.39 -6.17
N LYS A 154 -5.86 -5.30 -6.57
CA LYS A 154 -6.31 -3.93 -6.32
C LYS A 154 -6.44 -3.24 -7.65
N GLY A 155 -7.58 -2.69 -7.93
CA GLY A 155 -7.84 -1.99 -9.18
C GLY A 155 -8.21 -0.54 -8.98
N GLU A 156 -7.89 0.26 -9.99
CA GLU A 156 -8.40 1.61 -10.15
C GLU A 156 -8.80 1.84 -11.60
N ALA A 157 -9.92 2.53 -11.79
CA ALA A 157 -10.34 3.05 -13.08
C ALA A 157 -10.62 4.54 -12.93
N ILE A 158 -10.03 5.35 -13.80
CA ILE A 158 -10.25 6.79 -13.83
C ILE A 158 -10.85 7.22 -15.16
N PHE A 159 -11.79 8.15 -15.07
CA PHE A 159 -12.35 8.89 -16.18
C PHE A 159 -12.04 10.36 -15.96
N VAL A 160 -11.51 10.99 -16.98
CA VAL A 160 -11.07 12.39 -16.90
C VAL A 160 -11.68 13.18 -18.03
N LEU A 161 -12.41 14.23 -17.69
CA LEU A 161 -12.77 15.29 -18.59
C LEU A 161 -11.79 16.44 -18.38
N THR A 162 -11.04 16.82 -19.41
CA THR A 162 -10.01 17.85 -19.29
C THR A 162 -9.95 18.73 -20.54
N ASP A 163 -9.56 19.98 -20.32
CA ASP A 163 -9.49 21.01 -21.35
C ASP A 163 -8.31 21.94 -21.06
N SER A 164 -7.70 22.48 -22.10
CA SER A 164 -6.68 23.52 -22.00
C SER A 164 -7.16 24.78 -22.74
N SER A 165 -6.96 25.94 -22.15
CA SER A 165 -7.39 27.21 -22.73
C SER A 165 -6.41 28.34 -22.44
N GLY A 166 -6.58 29.45 -23.13
CA GLY A 166 -5.81 30.70 -22.95
C GLY A 166 -4.58 30.82 -23.81
N ASN A 167 -3.95 29.73 -24.25
CA ASN A 167 -2.72 29.76 -25.06
C ASN A 167 -2.87 28.84 -26.29
N ASP A 168 -2.93 29.43 -27.47
CA ASP A 168 -3.09 28.71 -28.73
C ASP A 168 -1.89 27.82 -29.10
N SER A 169 -0.75 27.97 -28.42
CA SER A 169 0.42 27.10 -28.61
C SER A 169 0.27 25.75 -27.89
N VAL A 170 -0.71 25.63 -27.00
CA VAL A 170 -1.05 24.40 -26.27
C VAL A 170 -2.36 23.88 -26.85
N PRO A 171 -2.44 22.60 -27.28
CA PRO A 171 -3.70 22.04 -27.77
C PRO A 171 -4.83 22.22 -26.76
N GLY A 172 -5.97 22.77 -27.19
CA GLY A 172 -7.05 23.25 -26.33
C GLY A 172 -8.40 22.53 -26.51
N GLU A 173 -8.41 21.31 -27.05
CA GLU A 173 -9.67 20.57 -27.22
C GLU A 173 -10.13 19.90 -25.94
N THR A 174 -11.42 20.01 -25.62
CA THR A 174 -12.04 19.27 -24.50
C THR A 174 -12.02 17.79 -24.80
N VAL A 175 -11.37 16.99 -23.94
CA VAL A 175 -11.20 15.54 -24.14
C VAL A 175 -11.74 14.74 -22.97
N LEU A 176 -12.33 13.57 -23.29
CA LEU A 176 -12.68 12.56 -22.31
C LEU A 176 -11.67 11.40 -22.42
N GLN A 177 -10.94 11.20 -21.35
CA GLN A 177 -9.85 10.23 -21.28
C GLN A 177 -10.09 9.21 -20.18
N ASN A 178 -9.40 8.08 -20.28
CA ASN A 178 -9.46 7.02 -19.27
C ASN A 178 -8.09 6.41 -18.99
N ARG A 179 -7.98 5.83 -17.80
CA ARG A 179 -6.90 4.91 -17.44
C ARG A 179 -7.42 3.86 -16.45
N VAL A 180 -7.00 2.63 -16.66
CA VAL A 180 -7.22 1.51 -15.73
C VAL A 180 -5.86 0.98 -15.29
N ARG A 181 -5.69 0.75 -13.98
CA ARG A 181 -4.54 0.06 -13.38
C ARG A 181 -5.02 -1.13 -12.56
N LEU A 182 -4.38 -2.27 -12.75
CA LEU A 182 -4.61 -3.49 -11.99
C LEU A 182 -3.30 -3.88 -11.31
N ASN A 183 -3.27 -3.82 -9.99
CA ASN A 183 -2.13 -4.20 -9.18
C ASN A 183 -2.37 -5.59 -8.57
N LEU A 184 -1.61 -6.58 -9.03
CA LEU A 184 -1.56 -7.92 -8.47
C LEU A 184 -0.46 -7.93 -7.39
N GLN A 185 -0.87 -7.85 -6.13
CA GLN A 185 0.04 -7.83 -4.98
C GLN A 185 0.15 -9.22 -4.37
N SER A 186 1.27 -9.91 -4.64
CA SER A 186 1.55 -11.25 -4.11
C SER A 186 2.53 -11.17 -2.94
N SER A 187 2.27 -11.95 -1.90
CA SER A 187 3.18 -12.10 -0.76
C SER A 187 3.46 -13.58 -0.51
N PHE A 188 4.73 -13.96 -0.45
CA PHE A 188 5.16 -15.35 -0.25
C PHE A 188 5.49 -15.66 1.20
N THR A 189 5.87 -14.64 1.96
CA THR A 189 6.30 -14.75 3.37
C THR A 189 5.37 -14.01 4.33
N GLY A 190 4.34 -13.32 3.83
CA GLY A 190 3.47 -12.43 4.61
C GLY A 190 4.10 -11.09 4.99
N LYS A 191 5.37 -10.85 4.62
CA LYS A 191 6.13 -9.61 4.91
C LYS A 191 6.73 -8.97 3.67
N ASP A 192 6.79 -9.71 2.58
CA ASP A 192 7.23 -9.29 1.25
C ASP A 192 6.06 -8.91 0.37
N VAL A 193 6.32 -8.20 -0.71
CA VAL A 193 5.33 -7.83 -1.72
C VAL A 193 5.98 -7.89 -3.10
N LEU A 194 5.45 -8.77 -3.95
CA LEU A 194 5.65 -8.70 -5.40
C LEU A 194 4.46 -7.92 -5.96
N ASP A 195 4.74 -6.76 -6.53
CA ASP A 195 3.74 -5.90 -7.17
C ASP A 195 3.87 -6.03 -8.69
N THR A 196 2.81 -6.51 -9.34
CA THR A 196 2.69 -6.61 -10.79
C THR A 196 1.58 -5.69 -11.23
N ARG A 197 1.92 -4.55 -11.84
CA ARG A 197 0.95 -3.55 -12.29
C ARG A 197 0.74 -3.64 -13.79
N LEU A 198 -0.51 -3.87 -14.17
CA LEU A 198 -1.00 -3.78 -15.54
C LEU A 198 -1.73 -2.45 -15.72
N THR A 199 -1.42 -1.74 -16.80
CA THR A 199 -2.04 -0.45 -17.12
C THR A 199 -2.59 -0.46 -18.55
N ALA A 200 -3.77 0.12 -18.72
CA ALA A 200 -4.38 0.41 -20.01
C ALA A 200 -5.08 1.76 -19.98
N GLY A 201 -5.16 2.45 -21.11
CA GLY A 201 -5.89 3.71 -21.21
C GLY A 201 -5.57 4.49 -22.47
N ASN A 202 -6.16 5.68 -22.59
CA ASN A 202 -5.96 6.60 -23.70
C ASN A 202 -5.55 8.02 -23.26
N ALA A 203 -5.25 8.22 -21.97
CA ALA A 203 -4.92 9.54 -21.43
C ALA A 203 -3.60 10.07 -21.99
N GLN A 204 -3.64 11.25 -22.59
CA GLN A 204 -2.51 11.98 -23.15
C GLN A 204 -2.48 13.40 -22.59
N GLY A 205 -1.29 14.01 -22.58
CA GLY A 205 -1.09 15.39 -22.14
C GLY A 205 -1.38 16.43 -23.21
N PHE A 206 -1.46 17.67 -22.77
CA PHE A 206 -1.57 18.83 -23.63
C PHE A 206 -0.18 19.25 -24.12
N GLY A 207 0.25 18.77 -25.28
CA GLY A 207 1.56 19.06 -25.87
C GLY A 207 2.69 18.14 -25.42
N ASN A 208 3.91 18.46 -25.84
CA ASN A 208 5.09 17.62 -25.66
C ASN A 208 6.04 18.11 -24.57
N THR A 209 5.64 19.13 -23.78
CA THR A 209 6.45 19.66 -22.68
C THR A 209 6.12 18.98 -21.37
N GLY A 210 7.10 18.91 -20.45
CA GLY A 210 6.87 18.42 -19.10
C GLY A 210 5.93 19.29 -18.27
N GLU A 211 5.73 20.56 -18.67
CA GLU A 211 4.97 21.56 -17.91
C GLU A 211 3.47 21.28 -17.87
N THR A 212 2.91 20.69 -18.93
CA THR A 212 1.47 20.38 -19.03
C THR A 212 1.10 18.97 -18.62
N LYS A 213 2.08 18.18 -18.16
CA LYS A 213 1.89 16.77 -17.79
C LYS A 213 0.98 16.60 -16.58
N GLN A 214 0.02 15.67 -16.71
CA GLN A 214 -0.91 15.32 -15.66
C GLN A 214 -0.63 13.92 -15.09
N THR A 215 -0.99 13.69 -13.84
CA THR A 215 -0.65 12.46 -13.08
C THR A 215 -1.31 11.20 -13.62
N PHE A 216 -2.38 11.33 -14.37
CA PHE A 216 -3.14 10.21 -14.93
C PHE A 216 -2.74 9.83 -16.37
N GLU A 217 -1.81 10.54 -17.00
CA GLU A 217 -1.32 10.19 -18.32
C GLU A 217 -0.62 8.83 -18.35
N ILE A 218 -0.74 8.12 -19.46
CA ILE A 218 -0.15 6.80 -19.62
C ILE A 218 1.32 6.86 -20.00
N GLY A 219 1.80 8.03 -20.40
CA GLY A 219 3.20 8.23 -20.70
C GLY A 219 3.73 7.46 -21.93
N LYS A 220 2.86 7.06 -22.86
CA LYS A 220 3.24 6.36 -24.09
C LYS A 220 2.81 7.09 -25.35
N THR A 221 3.58 6.88 -26.41
CA THR A 221 3.37 7.55 -27.70
C THR A 221 2.11 7.07 -28.46
N ASN A 222 1.55 5.93 -28.07
CA ASN A 222 0.32 5.41 -28.70
C ASN A 222 -0.61 4.77 -27.64
N PRO A 223 -1.32 5.58 -26.86
CA PRO A 223 -2.24 5.11 -25.84
C PRO A 223 -3.54 4.59 -26.49
N GLY A 224 -3.54 3.37 -26.97
CA GLY A 224 -4.71 2.76 -27.65
C GLY A 224 -5.56 1.86 -26.73
N ASN A 225 -5.57 2.08 -25.42
CA ASN A 225 -6.16 1.16 -24.43
C ASN A 225 -5.53 -0.25 -24.42
N ASN A 226 -4.30 -0.38 -24.91
CA ASN A 226 -3.57 -1.64 -24.84
C ASN A 226 -3.15 -1.93 -23.40
N VAL A 227 -3.30 -3.18 -22.99
CA VAL A 227 -2.83 -3.62 -21.65
C VAL A 227 -1.34 -3.87 -21.71
N GLU A 228 -0.61 -3.25 -20.78
CA GLU A 228 0.83 -3.37 -20.70
C GLU A 228 1.28 -3.60 -19.27
N LEU A 229 2.42 -4.32 -19.11
CA LEU A 229 3.10 -4.43 -17.84
C LEU A 229 3.82 -3.10 -17.57
N ASP A 230 3.22 -2.30 -16.70
CA ASP A 230 3.71 -0.95 -16.38
C ASP A 230 4.76 -0.99 -15.24
N GLN A 231 4.60 -1.91 -14.29
CA GLN A 231 5.53 -2.07 -13.18
C GLN A 231 5.62 -3.53 -12.73
N LEU A 232 6.85 -3.99 -12.48
CA LEU A 232 7.12 -5.27 -11.84
C LEU A 232 8.21 -5.06 -10.78
N THR A 233 7.80 -5.05 -9.52
CA THR A 233 8.70 -4.76 -8.39
C THR A 233 8.53 -5.75 -7.26
N TYR A 234 9.60 -6.00 -6.53
CA TYR A 234 9.58 -6.85 -5.36
C TYR A 234 10.20 -6.14 -4.16
N GLN A 235 9.50 -6.16 -3.05
CA GLN A 235 9.97 -5.62 -1.79
C GLN A 235 9.98 -6.69 -0.70
N THR A 236 11.11 -6.80 0.00
CA THR A 236 11.26 -7.78 1.09
C THR A 236 12.03 -7.19 2.26
N PRO A 237 11.68 -7.52 3.51
CA PRO A 237 12.48 -7.15 4.67
C PRO A 237 13.76 -8.01 4.72
N LEU A 238 14.88 -7.34 4.99
CA LEU A 238 16.15 -7.99 5.32
C LEU A 238 16.66 -7.44 6.66
N GLY A 239 16.43 -8.16 7.73
CA GLY A 239 16.66 -7.68 9.07
C GLY A 239 15.83 -6.43 9.39
N ARG A 240 16.50 -5.28 9.57
CA ARG A 240 15.84 -3.98 9.79
C ARG A 240 15.62 -3.19 8.49
N ALA A 241 16.32 -3.55 7.44
CA ALA A 241 16.21 -2.91 6.14
C ALA A 241 15.06 -3.48 5.33
N ARG A 242 14.59 -2.72 4.34
CA ARG A 242 13.70 -3.16 3.27
C ARG A 242 14.46 -3.09 1.96
N ILE A 243 14.57 -4.21 1.29
CA ILE A 243 15.14 -4.30 -0.06
C ILE A 243 14.03 -4.06 -1.06
N TYR A 244 14.32 -3.30 -2.10
CA TYR A 244 13.47 -3.06 -3.26
C TYR A 244 14.20 -3.52 -4.51
N LEU A 245 13.54 -4.30 -5.34
CA LEU A 245 13.99 -4.74 -6.65
C LEU A 245 12.96 -4.31 -7.69
N ALA A 246 13.38 -3.74 -8.78
CA ALA A 246 12.54 -3.40 -9.93
C ALA A 246 13.05 -4.14 -11.17
N ALA A 247 12.18 -4.91 -11.79
CA ALA A 247 12.45 -5.50 -13.11
C ALA A 247 12.07 -4.53 -14.22
N THR A 248 11.03 -3.72 -14.01
CA THR A 248 10.58 -2.64 -14.89
C THR A 248 9.72 -1.64 -14.13
N GLY A 249 9.65 -0.40 -14.60
CA GLY A 249 8.77 0.64 -14.09
C GLY A 249 9.06 1.11 -12.66
N GLY A 250 10.26 0.83 -12.13
CA GLY A 250 10.68 1.30 -10.83
C GLY A 250 10.89 2.81 -10.81
N GLU A 251 10.44 3.48 -9.75
CA GLU A 251 10.62 4.91 -9.52
C GLU A 251 11.31 5.14 -8.18
N HIS A 252 12.08 6.22 -8.06
CA HIS A 252 12.78 6.54 -6.81
C HIS A 252 11.82 6.76 -5.64
N SER A 253 10.63 7.27 -5.91
CA SER A 253 9.57 7.47 -4.92
C SER A 253 8.89 6.16 -4.44
N ASP A 254 9.22 4.99 -5.01
CA ASP A 254 8.72 3.70 -4.53
C ASP A 254 9.43 3.21 -3.26
N TYR A 255 10.71 3.56 -3.10
CA TYR A 255 11.55 3.14 -1.99
C TYR A 255 12.05 4.30 -1.12
N ALA A 256 12.20 5.50 -1.68
CA ALA A 256 12.52 6.70 -0.96
C ALA A 256 11.23 7.41 -0.50
N ARG A 257 11.26 7.99 0.70
CA ARG A 257 10.07 8.63 1.24
C ARG A 257 9.86 10.01 0.64
N VAL A 258 8.74 10.19 -0.02
CA VAL A 258 8.25 11.50 -0.48
C VAL A 258 7.52 12.20 0.67
N ASN A 259 7.92 13.43 1.00
CA ASN A 259 7.28 14.25 2.04
C ASN A 259 6.15 15.11 1.44
N ASN A 260 5.18 14.47 0.80
CA ASN A 260 4.06 15.13 0.13
C ASN A 260 2.74 14.32 0.27
N PRO A 261 2.17 14.23 1.47
CA PRO A 261 1.15 13.23 1.79
C PRO A 261 -0.21 13.41 1.11
N TYR A 262 -0.57 14.65 0.68
CA TYR A 262 -1.89 14.94 0.10
C TYR A 262 -1.84 15.28 -1.39
N PHE A 263 -0.66 15.50 -1.93
CA PHE A 263 -0.44 15.83 -3.35
C PHE A 263 0.14 14.66 -4.13
N SER A 264 0.74 13.67 -3.46
CA SER A 264 1.32 12.50 -4.11
C SER A 264 0.31 11.78 -5.00
N ASP A 265 0.77 11.35 -6.17
CA ASP A 265 -0.02 10.66 -7.19
C ASP A 265 0.01 9.12 -7.09
N LYS A 266 0.70 8.57 -6.08
CA LYS A 266 0.87 7.11 -5.95
C LYS A 266 -0.44 6.31 -5.92
N ASN A 267 -1.53 6.93 -5.47
CA ASN A 267 -2.86 6.31 -5.46
C ASN A 267 -3.86 7.09 -6.34
N ASP A 268 -3.41 7.98 -7.22
CA ASP A 268 -4.26 8.87 -8.02
C ASP A 268 -5.34 9.63 -7.21
N ASP A 269 -5.02 9.93 -5.96
CA ASP A 269 -5.89 10.66 -5.03
C ASP A 269 -5.39 12.07 -4.76
N GLY A 270 -4.15 12.37 -5.19
CA GLY A 270 -3.49 13.65 -4.99
C GLY A 270 -3.76 14.66 -6.11
N SER A 271 -2.74 15.41 -6.40
CA SER A 271 -2.73 16.47 -7.41
C SER A 271 -3.07 15.97 -8.82
N LEU A 272 -3.37 16.91 -9.68
CA LEU A 272 -3.69 16.65 -11.09
C LEU A 272 -2.43 16.73 -11.97
N SER A 273 -1.48 17.64 -11.65
CA SER A 273 -0.23 17.77 -12.40
C SER A 273 0.92 16.99 -11.77
N THR A 274 1.86 16.53 -12.60
CA THR A 274 3.05 15.79 -12.16
C THR A 274 3.99 16.64 -11.31
N PHE A 275 4.06 17.95 -11.57
CA PHE A 275 4.92 18.89 -10.84
C PHE A 275 4.54 18.98 -9.35
N THR A 276 3.27 19.06 -9.04
CA THR A 276 2.79 19.25 -7.67
C THR A 276 2.73 17.94 -6.87
N ALA A 277 2.83 16.80 -7.56
CA ALA A 277 2.75 15.48 -6.95
C ALA A 277 3.96 15.14 -6.06
N GLU A 278 5.17 15.54 -6.48
CA GLU A 278 6.40 15.28 -5.73
C GLU A 278 7.54 16.23 -6.19
N ASN A 279 8.63 16.26 -5.42
CA ASN A 279 9.84 16.96 -5.84
C ASN A 279 10.36 16.36 -7.16
N PRO A 280 10.61 17.17 -8.21
CA PRO A 280 11.12 16.70 -9.50
C PRO A 280 12.40 15.86 -9.44
N ILE A 281 13.18 15.98 -8.37
CA ILE A 281 14.40 15.16 -8.17
C ILE A 281 14.12 13.65 -8.21
N TYR A 282 12.92 13.19 -7.83
CA TYR A 282 12.52 11.77 -7.90
C TYR A 282 12.19 11.32 -9.32
N ARG A 283 12.03 12.26 -10.27
CA ARG A 283 11.73 12.00 -11.68
C ARG A 283 12.99 11.87 -12.55
N ILE A 284 14.19 11.98 -11.94
CA ILE A 284 15.46 11.78 -12.64
C ILE A 284 15.73 10.28 -12.74
N GLY A 285 15.61 9.72 -13.94
CA GLY A 285 15.77 8.28 -14.18
C GLY A 285 14.67 7.42 -13.56
N GLY A 286 14.85 6.12 -13.65
CA GLY A 286 13.89 5.09 -13.21
C GLY A 286 14.15 3.78 -13.93
N GLY A 287 13.21 2.83 -13.91
CA GLY A 287 13.26 1.59 -14.69
C GLY A 287 13.62 0.36 -13.86
N SER A 288 14.71 -0.33 -14.22
CA SER A 288 15.15 -1.59 -13.59
C SER A 288 16.27 -1.35 -12.58
N GLY A 289 16.28 -2.04 -11.45
CA GLY A 289 17.38 -1.90 -10.49
C GLY A 289 17.07 -2.33 -9.07
N VAL A 290 17.84 -1.78 -8.14
CA VAL A 290 17.80 -2.19 -6.73
C VAL A 290 17.90 -0.99 -5.81
N ALA A 291 17.19 -1.07 -4.68
CA ALA A 291 17.31 -0.08 -3.61
C ALA A 291 17.20 -0.72 -2.23
N VAL A 292 17.65 0.02 -1.23
CA VAL A 292 17.52 -0.32 0.18
C VAL A 292 17.02 0.88 0.97
N ASN A 293 16.05 0.64 1.85
CA ASN A 293 15.61 1.60 2.85
C ASN A 293 15.93 1.08 4.24
N ILE A 294 16.71 1.83 5.01
CA ILE A 294 17.19 1.45 6.33
C ILE A 294 16.57 2.41 7.37
N PRO A 295 15.68 1.94 8.25
CA PRO A 295 15.16 2.77 9.33
C PRO A 295 16.24 3.07 10.37
N LEU A 296 16.38 4.32 10.75
CA LEU A 296 17.29 4.80 11.79
C LEU A 296 16.54 4.87 13.13
N GLY A 297 17.01 4.07 14.10
CA GLY A 297 16.39 4.01 15.42
C GLY A 297 15.09 3.19 15.48
N LYS A 298 14.46 3.17 16.63
CA LYS A 298 13.10 2.64 16.83
C LYS A 298 12.14 3.84 16.71
N GLY A 299 11.15 3.75 15.85
CA GLY A 299 10.05 4.72 15.86
C GLY A 299 9.43 4.76 17.26
N GLY A 300 9.16 5.96 17.79
CA GLY A 300 8.39 6.11 19.03
C GLY A 300 6.90 5.84 18.80
N SER A 301 6.09 5.77 19.86
CA SER A 301 4.64 5.65 19.76
C SER A 301 4.08 6.78 18.86
N GLY A 302 3.60 6.42 17.66
CA GLY A 302 3.05 7.36 16.70
C GLY A 302 4.07 8.12 15.80
N VAL A 303 5.39 8.05 16.06
CA VAL A 303 6.43 8.65 15.20
C VAL A 303 7.04 7.58 14.31
N ARG A 304 6.99 7.78 12.99
CA ARG A 304 7.73 6.93 12.06
C ARG A 304 9.24 7.15 12.27
N SER A 305 10.03 6.08 12.19
CA SER A 305 11.49 6.19 12.28
C SER A 305 12.05 7.06 11.13
N SER A 306 13.10 7.83 11.41
CA SER A 306 13.94 8.40 10.34
C SER A 306 14.55 7.27 9.52
N SER A 307 14.97 7.53 8.29
CA SER A 307 15.51 6.48 7.42
C SER A 307 16.57 7.00 6.47
N VAL A 308 17.43 6.08 6.04
CA VAL A 308 18.33 6.26 4.90
C VAL A 308 17.79 5.41 3.75
N SER A 309 17.67 5.99 2.56
CA SER A 309 17.37 5.27 1.33
C SER A 309 18.53 5.42 0.36
N ILE A 310 18.93 4.32 -0.26
CA ILE A 310 19.95 4.29 -1.31
C ILE A 310 19.39 3.40 -2.42
N GLY A 311 19.47 3.84 -3.67
CA GLY A 311 18.99 3.06 -4.80
C GLY A 311 19.68 3.41 -6.09
N TYR A 312 19.67 2.46 -7.00
CA TYR A 312 20.16 2.56 -8.36
C TYR A 312 19.10 2.01 -9.31
N LEU A 313 18.70 2.82 -10.27
CA LEU A 313 17.73 2.46 -11.31
C LEU A 313 18.31 2.81 -12.67
N ALA A 314 18.09 1.94 -13.66
CA ALA A 314 18.56 2.09 -15.02
C ALA A 314 17.39 1.91 -16.01
N SER A 315 17.36 2.73 -17.06
CA SER A 315 16.36 2.66 -18.12
C SER A 315 16.94 2.29 -19.49
N GLY A 316 18.27 2.12 -19.57
CA GLY A 316 18.94 2.03 -20.86
C GLY A 316 18.97 3.37 -21.58
N ASN A 317 19.03 3.38 -22.89
CA ASN A 317 18.90 4.58 -23.71
C ASN A 317 17.55 4.58 -24.48
N ARG A 318 17.26 5.63 -25.23
CA ARG A 318 16.01 5.76 -26.02
C ARG A 318 15.73 4.60 -26.99
N THR A 319 16.73 3.86 -27.41
CA THR A 319 16.63 2.79 -28.41
C THR A 319 16.86 1.40 -27.82
N SER A 320 17.44 1.32 -26.62
CA SER A 320 17.83 0.07 -25.98
C SER A 320 17.58 0.17 -24.48
N GLY A 321 16.55 -0.49 -23.97
CA GLY A 321 16.18 -0.50 -22.55
C GLY A 321 17.23 -1.19 -21.69
N ALA A 322 17.04 -1.17 -20.38
CA ALA A 322 17.93 -1.83 -19.40
C ALA A 322 17.94 -3.35 -19.55
N GLU A 323 16.95 -3.93 -20.18
CA GLU A 323 16.83 -5.36 -20.52
C GLU A 323 17.56 -5.75 -21.80
N ASN A 324 18.04 -4.78 -22.59
CA ASN A 324 18.67 -5.02 -23.87
C ASN A 324 20.19 -5.20 -23.72
N PRO A 325 20.79 -6.32 -24.16
CA PRO A 325 22.24 -6.53 -24.06
C PRO A 325 23.06 -5.77 -25.12
N ALA A 326 22.42 -4.98 -26.01
CA ALA A 326 23.13 -4.18 -27.00
C ALA A 326 23.87 -2.99 -26.34
N SER A 327 24.90 -2.49 -27.03
CA SER A 327 25.65 -1.29 -26.60
C SER A 327 24.71 -0.09 -26.39
N GLY A 328 24.89 0.62 -25.28
CA GLY A 328 24.02 1.71 -24.82
C GLY A 328 22.77 1.23 -24.10
N GLY A 329 22.55 -0.08 -23.96
CA GLY A 329 21.53 -0.72 -23.15
C GLY A 329 22.11 -1.34 -21.87
N GLY A 330 21.30 -2.20 -21.22
CA GLY A 330 21.69 -2.87 -19.99
C GLY A 330 21.68 -1.96 -18.76
N LEU A 331 22.12 -2.51 -17.63
CA LEU A 331 22.07 -1.82 -16.34
C LEU A 331 23.16 -0.74 -16.19
N PHE A 332 24.27 -0.81 -16.92
CA PHE A 332 25.46 0.02 -16.65
C PHE A 332 26.00 0.77 -17.87
N ASP A 333 25.49 0.50 -19.07
CA ASP A 333 25.96 1.12 -20.33
C ASP A 333 24.92 2.09 -20.93
N GLY A 334 23.76 2.27 -20.29
CA GLY A 334 22.70 3.19 -20.67
C GLY A 334 22.40 4.24 -19.60
N ASN A 335 21.24 4.86 -19.71
CA ASN A 335 20.76 5.83 -18.73
C ASN A 335 20.58 5.18 -17.37
N TYR A 336 21.02 5.87 -16.33
CA TYR A 336 20.82 5.46 -14.95
C TYR A 336 20.68 6.64 -14.00
N ALA A 337 20.14 6.39 -12.83
CA ALA A 337 20.18 7.33 -11.71
C ALA A 337 20.43 6.58 -10.40
N ALA A 338 21.35 7.11 -9.60
CA ALA A 338 21.66 6.65 -8.26
C ALA A 338 21.20 7.68 -7.24
N LEU A 339 20.30 7.28 -6.32
CA LEU A 339 19.73 8.14 -5.30
C LEU A 339 20.26 7.77 -3.92
N GLY A 340 20.60 8.82 -3.14
CA GLY A 340 20.82 8.74 -1.71
C GLY A 340 19.91 9.76 -1.00
N GLN A 341 19.16 9.31 0.02
CA GLN A 341 18.27 10.18 0.79
C GLN A 341 18.35 9.93 2.28
N LEU A 342 18.39 11.01 3.04
CA LEU A 342 18.18 11.04 4.48
C LEU A 342 16.80 11.62 4.75
N ASN A 343 15.97 10.86 5.45
CA ASN A 343 14.66 11.32 5.90
C ASN A 343 14.64 11.41 7.42
N PHE A 344 14.34 12.59 7.95
CA PHE A 344 14.27 12.90 9.37
C PHE A 344 12.82 13.18 9.78
N ASN A 345 12.27 12.31 10.64
CA ASN A 345 11.01 12.57 11.29
C ASN A 345 11.28 13.19 12.67
N LEU A 346 11.26 14.51 12.73
CA LEU A 346 11.54 15.27 13.95
C LEU A 346 10.41 15.16 14.97
N SER A 347 9.20 14.95 14.51
CA SER A 347 8.01 14.73 15.32
C SER A 347 6.93 14.00 14.50
N ASN A 348 5.78 13.71 15.13
CA ASN A 348 4.58 13.20 14.41
C ASN A 348 4.04 14.20 13.39
N ARG A 349 4.49 15.46 13.47
CA ARG A 349 3.97 16.57 12.68
C ARG A 349 4.97 17.14 11.67
N LEU A 350 6.27 16.84 11.82
CA LEU A 350 7.31 17.43 10.98
C LEU A 350 8.25 16.35 10.47
N ALA A 351 8.30 16.23 9.16
CA ALA A 351 9.25 15.40 8.42
C ALA A 351 10.07 16.27 7.46
N LEU A 352 11.37 16.00 7.38
CA LEU A 352 12.30 16.64 6.45
C LEU A 352 13.02 15.56 5.66
N ALA A 353 13.39 15.84 4.42
CA ALA A 353 14.29 14.97 3.67
C ALA A 353 15.35 15.79 2.93
N ALA A 354 16.57 15.26 2.90
CA ALA A 354 17.66 15.71 2.04
C ALA A 354 17.97 14.57 1.06
N THR A 355 17.91 14.88 -0.23
CA THR A 355 18.02 13.93 -1.33
C THR A 355 19.15 14.36 -2.27
N TYR A 356 19.96 13.39 -2.67
CA TYR A 356 20.95 13.54 -3.73
C TYR A 356 20.69 12.50 -4.81
N VAL A 357 20.77 12.91 -6.07
CA VAL A 357 20.66 12.02 -7.22
C VAL A 357 21.81 12.31 -8.20
N HIS A 358 22.55 11.26 -8.54
CA HIS A 358 23.51 11.29 -9.64
C HIS A 358 22.92 10.53 -10.83
N GLY A 359 22.87 11.17 -12.00
CA GLY A 359 22.34 10.60 -13.23
C GLY A 359 23.37 10.60 -14.36
N TYR A 360 23.33 9.56 -15.21
CA TYR A 360 23.94 9.56 -16.54
C TYR A 360 22.82 9.49 -17.58
N HIS A 361 22.93 10.32 -18.60
CA HIS A 361 21.92 10.53 -19.62
C HIS A 361 22.57 10.44 -21.00
N GLY A 362 22.22 9.40 -21.74
CA GLY A 362 22.66 9.21 -23.12
C GLY A 362 22.07 10.24 -24.08
N VAL A 363 22.60 10.28 -25.28
CA VAL A 363 22.13 11.19 -26.34
C VAL A 363 20.63 10.96 -26.62
N GLY A 364 19.83 12.01 -26.60
CA GLY A 364 18.39 11.96 -26.85
C GLY A 364 17.53 11.85 -25.58
N SER A 365 18.14 11.75 -24.41
CA SER A 365 17.42 11.68 -23.14
C SER A 365 16.98 13.07 -22.65
N THR A 366 16.08 13.09 -21.71
CA THR A 366 15.67 14.28 -20.95
C THR A 366 16.02 14.10 -19.47
N LEU A 367 16.19 15.21 -18.73
CA LEU A 367 16.60 15.14 -17.33
C LEU A 367 15.53 14.48 -16.43
N PHE A 368 14.28 14.86 -16.63
CA PHE A 368 13.16 14.40 -15.80
C PHE A 368 12.25 13.45 -16.60
N ASP A 369 12.75 12.27 -16.92
CA ASP A 369 12.09 11.27 -17.76
C ASP A 369 11.39 10.14 -16.97
N SER A 370 11.61 10.05 -15.66
CA SER A 370 11.16 8.92 -14.81
C SER A 370 11.58 7.55 -15.35
N GLY A 371 12.69 7.46 -16.08
CA GLY A 371 13.16 6.25 -16.73
C GLY A 371 12.24 5.76 -17.86
N ARG A 372 11.51 6.66 -18.50
CA ARG A 372 10.56 6.36 -19.59
C ARG A 372 11.03 6.99 -20.90
N ASP A 373 10.77 6.33 -22.00
CA ASP A 373 11.19 6.81 -23.34
C ASP A 373 10.38 7.99 -23.88
N ASN A 374 9.44 8.55 -23.11
CA ASN A 374 8.42 9.47 -23.60
C ASN A 374 8.74 10.96 -23.42
N GLY A 375 9.99 11.27 -23.15
CA GLY A 375 10.42 12.63 -22.92
C GLY A 375 10.14 13.10 -21.47
N ALA A 376 10.21 14.41 -21.27
CA ALA A 376 10.08 14.99 -19.95
C ALA A 376 8.67 14.79 -19.36
N VAL A 377 8.62 14.40 -18.10
CA VAL A 377 7.37 14.27 -17.31
C VAL A 377 7.11 15.49 -16.43
N VAL A 378 8.08 16.40 -16.30
CA VAL A 378 7.99 17.65 -15.56
C VAL A 378 9.02 18.66 -16.08
N GLY A 379 8.74 19.95 -15.95
CA GLY A 379 9.68 21.02 -16.24
C GLY A 379 9.70 21.50 -17.69
N THR A 380 10.37 22.63 -17.87
CA THR A 380 10.48 23.33 -19.16
C THR A 380 11.38 22.58 -20.14
N PRO A 381 11.25 22.85 -21.45
CA PRO A 381 12.20 22.36 -22.44
C PRO A 381 13.66 22.71 -22.13
N GLN A 382 13.92 23.92 -21.58
CA GLN A 382 15.26 24.36 -21.20
C GLN A 382 15.87 23.52 -20.10
N ALA A 383 15.11 23.19 -19.07
CA ALA A 383 15.56 22.31 -17.98
C ALA A 383 15.79 20.85 -18.42
N ASN A 384 15.17 20.44 -19.53
CA ASN A 384 15.21 19.06 -20.03
C ASN A 384 16.12 18.86 -21.26
N SER A 385 16.79 19.91 -21.74
CA SER A 385 17.58 19.89 -22.97
C SER A 385 19.03 19.43 -22.74
N LEU A 386 19.19 18.17 -22.32
CA LEU A 386 20.49 17.54 -22.08
C LEU A 386 21.37 17.49 -23.34
N GLY A 387 22.68 17.72 -23.17
CA GLY A 387 23.68 17.59 -24.23
C GLY A 387 23.48 18.51 -25.42
N ARG A 388 22.68 19.58 -25.28
CA ARG A 388 22.48 20.59 -26.32
C ARG A 388 23.45 21.71 -26.13
N SER A 389 24.19 22.01 -27.19
CA SER A 389 25.02 23.23 -27.22
C SER A 389 24.14 24.47 -27.14
N ALA A 390 24.45 25.39 -26.24
CA ALA A 390 23.82 26.71 -26.14
C ALA A 390 23.92 27.51 -27.44
N LEU A 391 24.90 27.21 -28.29
CA LEU A 391 25.14 27.91 -29.55
C LEU A 391 24.30 27.37 -30.72
N THR A 392 24.11 26.07 -30.79
CA THR A 392 23.46 25.39 -31.93
C THR A 392 22.07 24.84 -31.63
N GLY A 393 21.70 24.69 -30.36
CA GLY A 393 20.45 24.05 -29.94
C GLY A 393 20.34 22.57 -30.31
N SER A 394 21.36 21.99 -30.96
CA SER A 394 21.38 20.60 -31.38
C SER A 394 21.91 19.74 -30.26
N GLN A 395 21.26 18.59 -30.02
CA GLN A 395 21.77 17.60 -29.08
C GLN A 395 22.94 16.85 -29.68
N ILE A 396 24.11 16.97 -29.08
CA ILE A 396 25.37 16.48 -29.64
C ILE A 396 26.10 15.48 -28.73
N SER A 397 25.77 15.42 -27.44
CA SER A 397 26.51 14.62 -26.47
C SER A 397 25.61 14.00 -25.41
N ALA A 398 26.14 13.00 -24.71
CA ALA A 398 25.58 12.55 -23.43
C ALA A 398 25.89 13.56 -22.34
N SER A 399 25.25 13.43 -21.18
CA SER A 399 25.43 14.31 -20.03
C SER A 399 25.41 13.50 -18.73
N SER A 400 25.99 14.06 -17.68
CA SER A 400 25.79 13.63 -16.31
C SER A 400 25.10 14.72 -15.50
N SER A 401 24.39 14.35 -14.45
CA SER A 401 23.75 15.32 -13.55
C SER A 401 24.04 14.99 -12.09
N ASN A 402 24.22 16.06 -11.30
CA ASN A 402 24.27 16.02 -9.84
C ASN A 402 23.12 16.88 -9.31
N SER A 403 22.18 16.25 -8.65
CA SER A 403 20.94 16.89 -8.23
C SER A 403 20.80 16.84 -6.73
N TYR A 404 20.39 17.94 -6.13
CA TYR A 404 20.24 18.15 -4.70
C TYR A 404 18.84 18.62 -4.40
N GLY A 405 18.15 17.95 -3.47
CA GLY A 405 16.78 18.28 -3.09
C GLY A 405 16.59 18.34 -1.60
N LEU A 406 15.78 19.29 -1.15
CA LEU A 406 15.24 19.34 0.18
C LEU A 406 13.72 19.29 0.10
N SER A 407 13.09 18.56 0.99
CA SER A 407 11.63 18.53 1.11
C SER A 407 11.19 18.50 2.56
N ALA A 408 10.00 19.05 2.82
CA ALA A 408 9.40 19.10 4.15
C ALA A 408 7.91 18.82 4.08
N ALA A 409 7.38 18.15 5.12
CA ALA A 409 5.96 18.04 5.38
C ALA A 409 5.69 18.42 6.83
N PHE A 410 4.78 19.35 7.04
CA PHE A 410 4.40 19.86 8.36
C PHE A 410 2.88 19.79 8.54
N HIS A 411 2.44 19.18 9.62
CA HIS A 411 1.03 19.04 10.00
C HIS A 411 0.78 19.83 11.30
N PRO A 412 0.53 21.13 11.23
CA PRO A 412 0.22 21.93 12.44
C PRO A 412 -0.95 21.36 13.21
N THR A 413 -1.96 20.90 12.48
CA THR A 413 -3.16 20.23 13.00
C THR A 413 -3.52 19.04 12.13
N ASN A 414 -4.48 18.22 12.58
CA ASN A 414 -5.01 17.11 11.75
C ASN A 414 -5.84 17.60 10.53
N LYS A 415 -6.18 18.91 10.49
CA LYS A 415 -6.98 19.54 9.43
C LYS A 415 -6.17 20.47 8.52
N LEU A 416 -4.86 20.56 8.75
CA LEU A 416 -3.98 21.41 7.97
C LEU A 416 -2.65 20.70 7.76
N ALA A 417 -2.25 20.56 6.51
CA ALA A 417 -0.94 20.07 6.10
C ALA A 417 -0.28 21.09 5.19
N ILE A 418 1.00 21.31 5.42
CA ILE A 418 1.86 22.16 4.59
C ILE A 418 2.99 21.28 4.10
N THR A 419 3.27 21.33 2.80
CA THR A 419 4.37 20.60 2.18
C THR A 419 5.17 21.53 1.30
N GLY A 420 6.43 21.23 1.06
CA GLY A 420 7.23 22.01 0.13
C GLY A 420 8.54 21.33 -0.20
N PHE A 421 9.13 21.79 -1.29
CA PHE A 421 10.43 21.34 -1.74
C PHE A 421 11.20 22.44 -2.45
N ILE A 422 12.51 22.23 -2.54
CA ILE A 422 13.42 22.94 -3.44
C ILE A 422 14.41 21.93 -4.01
N SER A 423 14.78 22.05 -5.26
CA SER A 423 15.83 21.26 -5.89
C SER A 423 16.70 22.11 -6.80
N TYR A 424 17.97 21.73 -6.83
CA TYR A 424 19.02 22.28 -7.68
C TYR A 424 19.67 21.12 -8.46
N HIS A 425 19.90 21.34 -9.73
CA HIS A 425 20.43 20.35 -10.65
C HIS A 425 21.60 20.98 -11.40
N ASP A 426 22.77 20.34 -11.29
CA ASP A 426 24.00 20.69 -11.99
C ASP A 426 24.23 19.65 -13.09
N ILE A 427 24.17 20.07 -14.32
CA ILE A 427 24.27 19.22 -15.50
C ILE A 427 25.59 19.51 -16.22
N THR A 428 26.41 18.46 -16.35
CA THR A 428 27.66 18.50 -17.10
C THR A 428 27.46 17.73 -18.40
N GLY A 429 27.51 18.42 -19.52
CA GLY A 429 27.54 17.84 -20.85
C GLY A 429 28.93 17.30 -21.21
N PHE A 430 29.00 16.34 -22.12
CA PHE A 430 30.27 15.81 -22.60
C PHE A 430 30.71 16.43 -23.94
N GLY A 431 29.97 17.39 -24.40
CA GLY A 431 30.27 18.21 -25.58
C GLY A 431 30.84 19.59 -25.26
N VAL A 432 30.62 20.54 -26.17
CA VAL A 432 31.14 21.90 -26.05
C VAL A 432 29.98 22.86 -25.76
N ASN A 433 30.09 23.59 -24.64
CA ASN A 433 29.08 24.58 -24.20
C ASN A 433 27.68 23.96 -23.98
N ASP A 434 27.63 22.79 -23.36
CA ASP A 434 26.42 22.04 -23.05
C ASP A 434 26.22 21.79 -21.54
N ASP A 435 27.05 22.43 -20.70
CA ASP A 435 26.83 22.50 -19.26
C ASP A 435 25.73 23.48 -18.92
N TYR A 436 24.87 23.14 -17.96
CA TYR A 436 23.86 24.07 -17.47
C TYR A 436 23.37 23.72 -16.07
N GLU A 437 22.66 24.65 -15.46
CA GLU A 437 22.00 24.48 -14.16
C GLU A 437 20.49 24.60 -14.31
N ALA A 438 19.76 23.83 -13.47
CA ALA A 438 18.32 23.95 -13.38
C ALA A 438 17.84 24.02 -11.91
N TRP A 439 16.76 24.72 -11.70
CA TRP A 439 16.16 24.93 -10.38
C TRP A 439 14.68 24.56 -10.40
N SER A 440 14.16 24.13 -9.24
CA SER A 440 12.72 23.96 -9.03
C SER A 440 12.39 24.13 -7.56
N TYR A 441 11.22 24.69 -7.26
CA TYR A 441 10.72 24.82 -5.90
C TYR A 441 9.19 24.90 -5.89
N GLY A 442 8.60 24.48 -4.78
CA GLY A 442 7.16 24.57 -4.61
C GLY A 442 6.70 24.39 -3.18
N MET A 443 5.51 24.89 -2.90
CA MET A 443 4.85 24.74 -1.61
C MET A 443 3.35 24.52 -1.81
N GLY A 444 2.80 23.60 -1.02
CA GLY A 444 1.38 23.28 -1.02
C GLY A 444 0.76 23.33 0.37
N VAL A 445 -0.51 23.66 0.38
CA VAL A 445 -1.37 23.62 1.57
C VAL A 445 -2.54 22.71 1.28
N ALA A 446 -2.77 21.73 2.16
CA ALA A 446 -3.91 20.83 2.07
C ALA A 446 -4.77 20.94 3.33
N LEU A 447 -6.08 20.92 3.12
CA LEU A 447 -7.11 20.88 4.16
C LEU A 447 -7.84 19.51 4.07
N PRO A 448 -7.33 18.49 4.76
CA PRO A 448 -8.01 17.20 4.83
C PRO A 448 -9.32 17.29 5.61
N ASP A 449 -10.27 16.44 5.25
CA ASP A 449 -11.61 16.36 5.82
C ASP A 449 -12.44 17.66 5.72
N MET A 450 -12.13 18.50 4.72
CA MET A 450 -12.88 19.74 4.48
C MET A 450 -14.31 19.44 4.01
N GLY A 451 -15.28 19.79 4.84
CA GLY A 451 -16.71 19.55 4.61
C GLY A 451 -17.16 18.14 5.00
N LYS A 452 -16.51 17.09 4.54
CA LYS A 452 -16.81 15.69 4.84
C LYS A 452 -15.52 14.90 5.05
N LYS A 453 -15.53 13.88 5.91
CA LYS A 453 -14.41 12.96 6.11
C LYS A 453 -14.00 12.31 4.78
N GLY A 454 -12.71 12.36 4.48
CA GLY A 454 -12.12 11.86 3.24
C GLY A 454 -11.98 12.90 2.13
N ASN A 455 -12.66 14.06 2.22
CA ASN A 455 -12.46 15.15 1.27
C ASN A 455 -11.10 15.84 1.51
N VAL A 456 -10.53 16.40 0.45
CA VAL A 456 -9.29 17.20 0.54
C VAL A 456 -9.38 18.40 -0.38
N LEU A 457 -9.20 19.60 0.17
CA LEU A 457 -8.87 20.77 -0.63
C LEU A 457 -7.35 20.92 -0.65
N GLY A 458 -6.74 20.96 -1.84
CA GLY A 458 -5.32 21.19 -2.03
C GLY A 458 -5.08 22.41 -2.90
N ILE A 459 -4.12 23.25 -2.50
CA ILE A 459 -3.58 24.36 -3.30
C ILE A 459 -2.08 24.23 -3.26
N PHE A 460 -1.45 24.23 -4.42
CA PHE A 460 0.01 24.17 -4.57
C PHE A 460 0.49 25.24 -5.55
N GLY A 461 1.61 25.90 -5.22
CA GLY A 461 2.24 26.87 -6.10
C GLY A 461 3.76 26.73 -6.07
N GLY A 462 4.41 27.00 -7.20
CA GLY A 462 5.85 26.93 -7.30
C GLY A 462 6.37 27.21 -8.70
N ALA A 463 7.67 27.04 -8.89
CA ALA A 463 8.33 27.09 -10.18
C ALA A 463 8.66 25.68 -10.65
N GLN A 464 8.15 25.31 -11.80
CA GLN A 464 8.54 24.07 -12.48
C GLN A 464 10.06 24.06 -12.73
N PRO A 465 10.69 22.90 -12.94
CA PRO A 465 12.10 22.87 -13.34
C PRO A 465 12.40 23.79 -14.51
N TYR A 466 13.34 24.71 -14.31
CA TYR A 466 13.72 25.71 -15.29
C TYR A 466 15.24 25.96 -15.32
N SER A 467 15.75 26.49 -16.41
CA SER A 467 17.15 26.83 -16.57
C SER A 467 17.26 28.22 -17.24
N PHE A 468 18.14 29.06 -16.70
CA PHE A 468 18.51 30.33 -17.34
C PHE A 468 19.83 30.24 -18.13
N SER A 469 20.61 29.19 -17.90
CA SER A 469 21.89 28.98 -18.60
C SER A 469 21.71 28.15 -19.88
N ASN A 470 20.62 27.42 -20.02
CA ASN A 470 20.32 26.60 -21.20
C ASN A 470 19.12 27.18 -21.99
N ASP A 471 19.24 28.45 -22.40
CA ASP A 471 18.19 29.14 -23.13
C ASP A 471 18.25 28.96 -24.66
N GLY A 472 19.28 28.28 -25.17
CA GLY A 472 19.48 28.05 -26.60
C GLY A 472 19.60 29.36 -27.42
N GLY A 473 19.87 30.49 -26.75
CA GLY A 473 19.89 31.81 -27.37
C GLY A 473 18.51 32.42 -27.63
N VAL A 474 17.44 31.81 -27.14
CA VAL A 474 16.06 32.27 -27.38
C VAL A 474 15.62 33.36 -26.44
N GLY A 475 16.37 33.61 -25.37
CA GLY A 475 16.13 34.75 -24.44
C GLY A 475 14.96 34.57 -23.47
N ASN A 476 14.35 33.39 -23.42
CA ASN A 476 13.24 33.07 -22.51
C ASN A 476 13.79 32.82 -21.10
N ARG A 477 13.76 33.84 -20.24
CA ARG A 477 14.33 33.78 -18.88
C ARG A 477 13.32 34.06 -17.78
N ASN A 478 12.04 33.86 -18.06
CA ASN A 478 11.02 34.01 -17.04
C ASN A 478 10.88 32.71 -16.20
N ILE A 479 10.51 32.89 -14.95
CA ILE A 479 10.27 31.75 -14.07
C ILE A 479 8.94 31.10 -14.45
N PRO A 480 8.91 29.80 -14.78
CA PRO A 480 7.69 29.10 -15.19
C PRO A 480 6.88 28.71 -13.94
N TYR A 481 6.19 29.69 -13.38
CA TYR A 481 5.32 29.46 -12.26
C TYR A 481 4.17 28.53 -12.65
N GLN A 482 3.76 27.71 -11.68
CA GLN A 482 2.53 26.92 -11.74
C GLN A 482 1.76 27.09 -10.46
N ILE A 483 0.45 27.29 -10.58
CA ILE A 483 -0.47 27.22 -9.45
C ILE A 483 -1.54 26.19 -9.78
N GLU A 484 -1.72 25.23 -8.87
CA GLU A 484 -2.74 24.21 -8.96
C GLU A 484 -3.66 24.28 -7.75
N GLY A 485 -4.97 24.19 -8.00
CA GLY A 485 -5.98 24.01 -6.98
C GLY A 485 -6.89 22.85 -7.33
N PHE A 486 -7.16 21.96 -6.36
CA PHE A 486 -8.11 20.86 -6.55
C PHE A 486 -8.95 20.64 -5.29
N TYR A 487 -10.14 20.08 -5.48
CA TYR A 487 -10.99 19.62 -4.40
C TYR A 487 -11.40 18.17 -4.63
N ARG A 488 -10.81 17.24 -3.87
CA ARG A 488 -11.23 15.84 -3.89
C ARG A 488 -12.48 15.67 -3.04
N TYR A 489 -13.59 15.31 -3.67
CA TYR A 489 -14.83 14.95 -3.03
C TYR A 489 -14.97 13.42 -2.96
N GLN A 490 -14.94 12.87 -1.76
CA GLN A 490 -15.11 11.44 -1.53
C GLN A 490 -16.60 11.09 -1.52
N VAL A 491 -17.11 10.53 -2.61
CA VAL A 491 -18.50 10.11 -2.76
C VAL A 491 -18.79 8.90 -1.89
N SER A 492 -17.94 7.88 -1.96
CA SER A 492 -17.96 6.66 -1.14
C SER A 492 -16.51 6.18 -0.89
N ASP A 493 -16.33 5.08 -0.17
CA ASP A 493 -14.99 4.50 0.07
C ASP A 493 -14.29 4.09 -1.23
N HIS A 494 -15.06 3.88 -2.31
CA HIS A 494 -14.59 3.41 -3.61
C HIS A 494 -14.65 4.44 -4.73
N ILE A 495 -15.27 5.59 -4.52
CA ILE A 495 -15.51 6.58 -5.57
C ILE A 495 -15.10 7.96 -5.08
N SER A 496 -14.24 8.63 -5.84
CA SER A 496 -13.92 10.06 -5.63
C SER A 496 -14.09 10.86 -6.92
N VAL A 497 -14.45 12.13 -6.78
CA VAL A 497 -14.55 13.10 -7.88
C VAL A 497 -13.68 14.29 -7.51
N THR A 498 -12.77 14.65 -8.42
CA THR A 498 -11.78 15.71 -8.17
C THR A 498 -11.81 16.73 -9.31
N PRO A 499 -12.59 17.82 -9.19
CA PRO A 499 -12.38 19.00 -10.00
C PRO A 499 -11.09 19.72 -9.60
N GLY A 500 -10.41 20.32 -10.56
CA GLY A 500 -9.26 21.17 -10.30
C GLY A 500 -8.84 21.99 -11.51
N LEU A 501 -7.96 22.94 -11.25
CA LEU A 501 -7.43 23.90 -12.21
C LEU A 501 -5.93 24.04 -12.04
N VAL A 502 -5.21 24.03 -13.14
CA VAL A 502 -3.78 24.35 -13.22
C VAL A 502 -3.62 25.63 -14.03
N TRP A 503 -2.87 26.58 -13.51
CA TRP A 503 -2.51 27.84 -14.16
C TRP A 503 -1.01 27.92 -14.38
N LEU A 504 -0.61 28.21 -15.62
CA LEU A 504 0.77 28.32 -16.12
C LEU A 504 0.95 29.67 -16.82
N PRO A 505 1.43 30.71 -16.11
CA PRO A 505 1.54 32.05 -16.68
C PRO A 505 2.72 32.26 -17.64
N ALA A 506 3.73 31.40 -17.61
CA ALA A 506 4.95 31.54 -18.41
C ALA A 506 5.46 30.22 -18.95
N ILE A 507 4.61 29.51 -19.73
CA ILE A 507 4.98 28.22 -20.32
C ILE A 507 6.22 28.36 -21.22
N GLY A 508 7.15 27.41 -21.13
CA GLY A 508 8.43 27.48 -21.86
C GLY A 508 9.33 28.63 -21.40
N GLN A 509 9.16 29.15 -20.17
CA GLN A 509 9.86 30.32 -19.61
C GLN A 509 9.60 31.62 -20.40
N ASN A 510 8.44 31.75 -21.05
CA ASN A 510 8.09 32.85 -21.94
C ASN A 510 6.78 33.53 -21.48
N ASP A 511 6.89 34.70 -20.87
CA ASP A 511 5.76 35.52 -20.43
C ASP A 511 5.13 36.38 -21.54
N ASN A 512 5.72 36.38 -22.75
CA ASN A 512 5.09 36.98 -23.92
C ASN A 512 4.00 36.06 -24.53
N GLN A 513 3.92 34.81 -24.11
CA GLN A 513 2.83 33.88 -24.46
C GLN A 513 1.65 34.14 -23.52
N PRO A 514 0.41 33.97 -24.01
CA PRO A 514 -0.75 33.97 -23.12
C PRO A 514 -0.66 32.91 -22.03
N ASP A 515 -1.31 33.18 -20.90
CA ASP A 515 -1.44 32.22 -19.81
C ASP A 515 -2.14 30.94 -20.26
N THR A 516 -1.67 29.80 -19.77
CA THR A 516 -2.32 28.52 -20.02
C THR A 516 -3.11 28.09 -18.79
N PHE A 517 -4.36 27.71 -18.99
CA PHE A 517 -5.24 27.15 -17.95
C PHE A 517 -5.62 25.73 -18.36
N ILE A 518 -5.43 24.75 -17.44
CA ILE A 518 -5.88 23.38 -17.64
C ILE A 518 -6.93 23.06 -16.60
N GLY A 519 -8.18 22.93 -17.06
CA GLY A 519 -9.31 22.51 -16.25
C GLY A 519 -9.47 20.99 -16.30
N THR A 520 -9.64 20.33 -15.15
CA THR A 520 -9.74 18.87 -15.08
C THR A 520 -10.84 18.45 -14.11
N LEU A 521 -11.66 17.49 -14.53
CA LEU A 521 -12.60 16.76 -13.68
C LEU A 521 -12.23 15.28 -13.72
N ARG A 522 -11.58 14.80 -12.67
CA ARG A 522 -11.18 13.39 -12.53
C ARG A 522 -12.18 12.63 -11.67
N THR A 523 -12.75 11.55 -12.19
CA THR A 523 -13.56 10.58 -11.41
C THR A 523 -12.77 9.29 -11.30
N LYS A 524 -12.54 8.84 -10.06
CA LYS A 524 -11.79 7.61 -9.76
C LYS A 524 -12.70 6.59 -9.09
N PHE A 525 -12.58 5.36 -9.55
CA PHE A 525 -13.15 4.15 -8.96
C PHE A 525 -12.02 3.27 -8.43
N SER A 526 -12.11 2.80 -7.19
CA SER A 526 -11.13 1.90 -6.56
C SER A 526 -11.81 0.61 -6.13
N PHE A 527 -11.21 -0.53 -6.40
CA PHE A 527 -11.79 -1.86 -6.09
C PHE A 527 -10.70 -2.89 -5.79
#